data_a1fc3f89d3f53ef864509027a58cfba3
#
_entry.id   a1fc3f89d3f53ef864509027a58cfba3
#
_cell.length_a   1.000
_cell.length_b   1.000
_cell.length_c   1.000
_cell.angle_alpha   90.00
_cell.angle_beta   90.00
_cell.angle_gamma   90.00
#
_symmetry.space_group_name_H-M   'P 1'
#
loop_
_entity.id
_entity.type
_entity.pdbx_description
1 polymer ?
#
loop_
_entity_poly.entity_id
_entity_poly.type
_entity_poly.pdbx_seq_one_letter_code
_entity_poly.pdbx_strand_id
1 'polypeptide(L)'
;MMTKVAINGFGRIGRLVARAILERSDSGLELVTINDLADAKSNAWLFSRDSVHGKYPGTVSAEGDDLVIDGKRIAVTKERDPANLPHAANGVDLVLECTGFFTDRASAQKHIDAGAKKVLISAPGKNVDLTVVYGVNHDKLEAGHTIVSNASCTTNCLAPVAKVLNDAIGIERGLMTTVHAYTNDQKILDQIHEDLRRARAAAMSMIPTTTGAARAVGEVLPELKGKLDGSAIRVPVPDGSLIDLTFTPSRDTTKEEVNAILKAASESGPLKGVLYYSDEPLVSIDIVHTPASSTIDSLETAVMDGKLVRVVSWYDNEWGFSNRMVDTASTMAKLG
;
A
#
# COMPACT_ATOMS: atom_id res chain seq x y z
N MET A 1 -13.48 19.79 11.72
CA MET A 1 -13.82 19.82 10.26
C MET A 1 -13.19 18.61 9.62
N MET A 2 -13.82 18.00 8.60
CA MET A 2 -13.20 16.94 7.83
C MET A 2 -12.13 17.53 6.90
N THR A 3 -11.01 16.81 6.71
CA THR A 3 -9.96 17.22 5.78
C THR A 3 -10.39 16.87 4.35
N LYS A 4 -10.42 17.88 3.48
CA LYS A 4 -10.81 17.72 2.08
C LYS A 4 -9.68 17.08 1.28
N VAL A 5 -9.98 15.91 0.67
CA VAL A 5 -9.01 15.16 -0.10
C VAL A 5 -9.34 15.11 -1.59
N ALA A 6 -8.30 15.18 -2.40
CA ALA A 6 -8.33 14.90 -3.83
C ALA A 6 -7.62 13.56 -4.11
N ILE A 7 -8.13 12.77 -5.06
CA ILE A 7 -7.42 11.60 -5.59
C ILE A 7 -6.96 11.92 -7.00
N ASN A 8 -5.65 11.87 -7.23
CA ASN A 8 -5.06 11.95 -8.56
C ASN A 8 -4.73 10.56 -9.09
N GLY A 9 -5.39 10.14 -10.16
CA GLY A 9 -5.35 8.78 -10.68
C GLY A 9 -6.43 7.87 -10.08
N PHE A 10 -7.47 7.59 -10.84
CA PHE A 10 -8.60 6.76 -10.40
C PHE A 10 -8.52 5.34 -10.99
N GLY A 11 -7.30 4.81 -11.02
CA GLY A 11 -6.99 3.41 -11.34
C GLY A 11 -7.38 2.45 -10.21
N ARG A 12 -6.77 1.25 -10.17
CA ARG A 12 -7.04 0.25 -9.12
C ARG A 12 -6.94 0.86 -7.72
N ILE A 13 -5.76 1.39 -7.37
CA ILE A 13 -5.49 1.93 -6.02
C ILE A 13 -6.35 3.15 -5.72
N GLY A 14 -6.47 4.12 -6.65
CA GLY A 14 -7.31 5.31 -6.41
C GLY A 14 -8.77 4.98 -6.12
N ARG A 15 -9.37 4.02 -6.84
CA ARG A 15 -10.74 3.57 -6.57
C ARG A 15 -10.88 2.84 -5.22
N LEU A 16 -9.91 2.01 -4.86
CA LEU A 16 -9.95 1.30 -3.58
C LEU A 16 -9.68 2.23 -2.39
N VAL A 17 -8.80 3.21 -2.54
CA VAL A 17 -8.62 4.29 -1.54
C VAL A 17 -9.91 5.08 -1.37
N ALA A 18 -10.61 5.43 -2.47
CA ALA A 18 -11.91 6.08 -2.39
C ALA A 18 -12.94 5.22 -1.65
N ARG A 19 -13.04 3.91 -1.95
CA ARG A 19 -13.90 2.98 -1.20
C ARG A 19 -13.53 2.95 0.28
N ALA A 20 -12.25 2.82 0.61
CA ALA A 20 -11.79 2.78 2.00
C ALA A 20 -12.12 4.06 2.78
N ILE A 21 -12.04 5.24 2.14
CA ILE A 21 -12.48 6.52 2.75
C ILE A 21 -13.99 6.50 3.02
N LEU A 22 -14.79 6.04 2.06
CA LEU A 22 -16.25 6.06 2.15
C LEU A 22 -16.81 5.01 3.13
N GLU A 23 -16.16 3.86 3.24
CA GLU A 23 -16.53 2.79 4.16
C GLU A 23 -16.11 3.08 5.62
N ARG A 24 -15.15 4.00 5.82
CA ARG A 24 -14.59 4.33 7.14
C ARG A 24 -15.05 5.71 7.62
N SER A 25 -16.11 5.74 8.41
CA SER A 25 -16.67 6.97 9.00
C SER A 25 -15.71 7.67 9.98
N ASP A 26 -14.71 6.97 10.49
CA ASP A 26 -13.71 7.45 11.46
C ASP A 26 -12.47 8.09 10.82
N SER A 27 -12.37 8.08 9.51
CA SER A 27 -11.18 8.56 8.78
C SER A 27 -10.92 10.07 8.94
N GLY A 28 -11.97 10.86 9.19
CA GLY A 28 -11.87 12.33 9.22
C GLY A 28 -11.58 12.97 7.85
N LEU A 29 -11.67 12.18 6.76
CA LEU A 29 -11.39 12.58 5.39
C LEU A 29 -12.69 12.76 4.60
N GLU A 30 -12.73 13.76 3.73
CA GLU A 30 -13.83 14.02 2.80
C GLU A 30 -13.30 14.04 1.37
N LEU A 31 -13.70 13.05 0.57
CA LEU A 31 -13.35 13.02 -0.85
C LEU A 31 -14.17 14.07 -1.60
N VAL A 32 -13.51 15.10 -2.15
CA VAL A 32 -14.15 16.24 -2.83
C VAL A 32 -13.89 16.27 -4.33
N THR A 33 -12.76 15.70 -4.80
CA THR A 33 -12.41 15.72 -6.20
C THR A 33 -11.58 14.51 -6.60
N ILE A 34 -11.73 14.10 -7.84
CA ILE A 34 -10.99 13.02 -8.49
C ILE A 34 -10.43 13.56 -9.80
N ASN A 35 -9.18 13.25 -10.09
CA ASN A 35 -8.60 13.49 -11.41
C ASN A 35 -8.29 12.16 -12.08
N ASP A 36 -8.84 11.95 -13.28
CA ASP A 36 -8.52 10.79 -14.13
C ASP A 36 -8.78 11.15 -15.59
N LEU A 37 -8.06 10.53 -16.52
CA LEU A 37 -8.21 10.84 -17.95
C LEU A 37 -9.46 10.21 -18.58
N ALA A 38 -10.11 9.27 -17.89
CA ALA A 38 -11.38 8.69 -18.29
C ALA A 38 -12.55 9.65 -17.98
N ASP A 39 -13.70 9.41 -18.64
CA ASP A 39 -14.91 10.16 -18.35
C ASP A 39 -15.59 9.70 -17.04
N ALA A 40 -16.48 10.53 -16.51
CA ALA A 40 -17.19 10.26 -15.26
C ALA A 40 -18.04 8.97 -15.35
N LYS A 41 -18.64 8.66 -16.50
CA LYS A 41 -19.46 7.47 -16.70
C LYS A 41 -18.64 6.19 -16.62
N SER A 42 -17.45 6.17 -17.24
CA SER A 42 -16.51 5.05 -17.18
C SER A 42 -16.00 4.87 -15.76
N ASN A 43 -15.63 5.95 -15.07
CA ASN A 43 -15.19 5.94 -13.69
C ASN A 43 -16.30 5.45 -12.74
N ALA A 44 -17.55 5.90 -12.91
CA ALA A 44 -18.69 5.42 -12.12
C ALA A 44 -18.90 3.91 -12.31
N TRP A 45 -18.82 3.42 -13.54
CA TRP A 45 -18.97 2.01 -13.86
C TRP A 45 -17.89 1.16 -13.15
N LEU A 46 -16.62 1.54 -13.29
CA LEU A 46 -15.50 0.81 -12.71
C LEU A 46 -15.43 0.93 -11.18
N PHE A 47 -15.91 2.03 -10.60
CA PHE A 47 -16.02 2.18 -9.16
C PHE A 47 -17.13 1.30 -8.58
N SER A 48 -18.27 1.24 -9.25
CA SER A 48 -19.42 0.45 -8.80
C SER A 48 -19.22 -1.06 -8.92
N ARG A 49 -18.27 -1.51 -9.75
CA ARG A 49 -18.03 -2.94 -10.05
C ARG A 49 -16.55 -3.22 -10.11
N ASP A 50 -16.08 -4.05 -9.21
CA ASP A 50 -14.70 -4.50 -9.18
C ASP A 50 -14.65 -6.02 -9.33
N SER A 51 -13.80 -6.51 -10.23
CA SER A 51 -13.70 -7.96 -10.51
C SER A 51 -13.08 -8.75 -9.36
N VAL A 52 -12.30 -8.09 -8.50
CA VAL A 52 -11.62 -8.70 -7.36
C VAL A 52 -12.40 -8.44 -6.07
N HIS A 53 -12.73 -7.16 -5.81
CA HIS A 53 -13.36 -6.72 -4.56
C HIS A 53 -14.90 -6.64 -4.62
N GLY A 54 -15.50 -7.02 -5.76
CA GLY A 54 -16.95 -7.07 -5.90
C GLY A 54 -17.63 -5.71 -6.08
N LYS A 55 -18.94 -5.71 -5.96
CA LYS A 55 -19.73 -4.49 -6.12
C LYS A 55 -19.57 -3.56 -4.92
N TYR A 56 -19.51 -2.25 -5.19
CA TYR A 56 -19.68 -1.24 -4.16
C TYR A 56 -21.10 -1.34 -3.57
N PRO A 57 -21.26 -1.37 -2.23
CA PRO A 57 -22.56 -1.62 -1.59
C PRO A 57 -23.53 -0.43 -1.72
N GLY A 58 -23.03 0.79 -1.97
CA GLY A 58 -23.81 2.00 -2.09
C GLY A 58 -24.27 2.30 -3.51
N THR A 59 -24.73 3.53 -3.72
CA THR A 59 -25.18 4.04 -5.02
C THR A 59 -24.08 4.80 -5.75
N VAL A 60 -23.95 4.59 -7.05
CA VAL A 60 -22.95 5.27 -7.88
C VAL A 60 -23.57 5.67 -9.20
N SER A 61 -23.46 6.93 -9.56
CA SER A 61 -23.88 7.47 -10.85
C SER A 61 -22.91 8.53 -11.36
N ALA A 62 -23.06 8.90 -12.62
CA ALA A 62 -22.42 10.06 -13.21
C ALA A 62 -23.49 11.11 -13.54
N GLU A 63 -23.28 12.35 -13.15
CA GLU A 63 -24.14 13.49 -13.45
C GLU A 63 -23.32 14.59 -14.13
N GLY A 64 -23.49 14.72 -15.45
CA GLY A 64 -22.60 15.52 -16.27
C GLY A 64 -21.17 14.96 -16.25
N ASP A 65 -20.21 15.79 -15.87
CA ASP A 65 -18.79 15.40 -15.75
C ASP A 65 -18.41 14.95 -14.32
N ASP A 66 -19.36 14.92 -13.37
CA ASP A 66 -19.09 14.57 -11.98
C ASP A 66 -19.53 13.15 -11.63
N LEU A 67 -18.94 12.59 -10.57
CA LEU A 67 -19.41 11.37 -9.91
C LEU A 67 -20.38 11.74 -8.77
N VAL A 68 -21.42 10.91 -8.62
CA VAL A 68 -22.30 10.96 -7.45
C VAL A 68 -22.24 9.61 -6.76
N ILE A 69 -21.70 9.59 -5.54
CA ILE A 69 -21.54 8.39 -4.72
C ILE A 69 -22.32 8.61 -3.42
N ASP A 70 -23.30 7.76 -3.15
CA ASP A 70 -24.20 7.84 -2.00
C ASP A 70 -24.83 9.22 -1.80
N GLY A 71 -25.22 9.82 -2.93
CA GLY A 71 -25.82 11.16 -2.99
C GLY A 71 -24.83 12.32 -2.86
N LYS A 72 -23.55 12.06 -2.63
CA LYS A 72 -22.50 13.10 -2.58
C LYS A 72 -21.89 13.30 -3.97
N ARG A 73 -21.86 14.56 -4.41
CA ARG A 73 -21.22 14.96 -5.66
C ARG A 73 -19.72 15.11 -5.47
N ILE A 74 -18.94 14.46 -6.32
CA ILE A 74 -17.48 14.50 -6.36
C ILE A 74 -17.08 15.03 -7.72
N ALA A 75 -16.38 16.17 -7.74
CA ALA A 75 -15.95 16.80 -8.98
C ALA A 75 -14.89 15.91 -9.68
N VAL A 76 -15.01 15.73 -11.00
CA VAL A 76 -14.05 14.98 -11.80
C VAL A 76 -13.34 15.91 -12.77
N THR A 77 -12.01 15.86 -12.78
CA THR A 77 -11.16 16.58 -13.72
C THR A 77 -10.41 15.61 -14.63
N LYS A 78 -9.91 16.09 -15.78
CA LYS A 78 -9.21 15.30 -16.81
C LYS A 78 -7.86 15.93 -17.17
N GLU A 79 -7.10 16.31 -16.14
CA GLU A 79 -5.83 17.01 -16.31
C GLU A 79 -4.64 16.05 -16.30
N ARG A 80 -3.72 16.22 -17.25
CA ARG A 80 -2.48 15.45 -17.33
C ARG A 80 -1.40 16.03 -16.43
N ASP A 81 -1.33 17.37 -16.36
CA ASP A 81 -0.33 18.06 -15.53
C ASP A 81 -0.95 18.50 -14.21
N PRO A 82 -0.49 17.97 -13.06
CA PRO A 82 -1.01 18.33 -11.75
C PRO A 82 -0.99 19.84 -11.44
N ALA A 83 -0.11 20.59 -12.07
CA ALA A 83 -0.05 22.05 -11.91
C ALA A 83 -1.33 22.78 -12.35
N ASN A 84 -2.13 22.17 -13.23
CA ASN A 84 -3.38 22.75 -13.73
C ASN A 84 -4.62 22.30 -12.94
N LEU A 85 -4.45 21.48 -11.91
CA LEU A 85 -5.56 20.98 -11.12
C LEU A 85 -6.16 22.10 -10.22
N PRO A 86 -7.50 22.18 -10.10
CA PRO A 86 -8.15 23.27 -9.36
C PRO A 86 -8.17 23.02 -7.84
N HIS A 87 -7.03 22.64 -7.25
CA HIS A 87 -6.97 22.30 -5.82
C HIS A 87 -7.34 23.47 -4.93
N ALA A 88 -6.82 24.67 -5.22
CA ALA A 88 -7.16 25.88 -4.46
C ALA A 88 -8.67 26.20 -4.53
N ALA A 89 -9.27 26.13 -5.73
CA ALA A 89 -10.70 26.42 -5.94
C ALA A 89 -11.61 25.40 -5.24
N ASN A 90 -11.20 24.14 -5.16
CA ASN A 90 -11.94 23.07 -4.48
C ASN A 90 -11.62 22.99 -2.97
N GLY A 91 -10.71 23.81 -2.47
CA GLY A 91 -10.28 23.82 -1.07
C GLY A 91 -9.63 22.52 -0.62
N VAL A 92 -8.84 21.89 -1.50
CA VAL A 92 -8.17 20.63 -1.23
C VAL A 92 -7.06 20.82 -0.19
N ASP A 93 -7.14 20.08 0.90
CA ASP A 93 -6.11 20.07 1.93
C ASP A 93 -5.02 19.03 1.62
N LEU A 94 -5.40 17.83 1.17
CA LEU A 94 -4.49 16.72 0.96
C LEU A 94 -4.78 16.04 -0.38
N VAL A 95 -3.75 15.81 -1.18
CA VAL A 95 -3.81 15.01 -2.40
C VAL A 95 -3.32 13.59 -2.12
N LEU A 96 -4.08 12.60 -2.54
CA LEU A 96 -3.68 11.20 -2.60
C LEU A 96 -3.23 10.92 -4.03
N GLU A 97 -1.91 10.87 -4.23
CA GLU A 97 -1.30 10.66 -5.55
C GLU A 97 -1.26 9.16 -5.87
N CYS A 98 -2.17 8.71 -6.72
CA CYS A 98 -2.40 7.31 -7.05
C CYS A 98 -2.13 6.96 -8.53
N THR A 99 -1.49 7.86 -9.30
CA THR A 99 -1.17 7.60 -10.71
C THR A 99 0.02 6.67 -10.88
N GLY A 100 0.95 6.64 -9.91
CA GLY A 100 2.26 5.99 -10.03
C GLY A 100 3.28 6.75 -10.88
N PHE A 101 2.94 7.93 -11.40
CA PHE A 101 3.84 8.73 -12.24
C PHE A 101 4.55 9.85 -11.47
N PHE A 102 3.87 10.51 -10.55
CA PHE A 102 4.39 11.67 -9.81
C PHE A 102 4.93 11.23 -8.44
N THR A 103 6.00 10.44 -8.47
CA THR A 103 6.53 9.75 -7.27
C THR A 103 7.77 10.39 -6.68
N ASP A 104 8.27 11.45 -7.25
CA ASP A 104 9.37 12.23 -6.69
C ASP A 104 8.89 13.60 -6.19
N ARG A 105 9.70 14.24 -5.30
CA ARG A 105 9.37 15.55 -4.74
C ARG A 105 9.03 16.59 -5.81
N ALA A 106 9.82 16.68 -6.87
CA ALA A 106 9.66 17.74 -7.87
C ALA A 106 8.35 17.61 -8.63
N SER A 107 7.98 16.38 -9.00
CA SER A 107 6.72 16.11 -9.68
C SER A 107 5.50 16.24 -8.75
N ALA A 108 5.60 15.79 -7.49
CA ALA A 108 4.54 15.92 -6.50
C ALA A 108 4.33 17.38 -6.02
N GLN A 109 5.39 18.22 -6.04
CA GLN A 109 5.32 19.64 -5.72
C GLN A 109 4.29 20.39 -6.57
N LYS A 110 4.04 19.97 -7.81
CA LYS A 110 3.01 20.54 -8.68
C LYS A 110 1.62 20.59 -8.05
N HIS A 111 1.27 19.60 -7.22
CA HIS A 111 0.01 19.61 -6.49
C HIS A 111 -0.04 20.72 -5.43
N ILE A 112 1.09 20.96 -4.75
CA ILE A 112 1.22 22.05 -3.78
C ILE A 112 1.12 23.40 -4.51
N ASP A 113 1.80 23.55 -5.64
CA ASP A 113 1.78 24.76 -6.46
C ASP A 113 0.36 25.04 -7.01
N ALA A 114 -0.44 24.00 -7.25
CA ALA A 114 -1.86 24.09 -7.63
C ALA A 114 -2.80 24.39 -6.45
N GLY A 115 -2.28 24.48 -5.21
CA GLY A 115 -2.99 24.95 -4.02
C GLY A 115 -3.40 23.87 -3.02
N ALA A 116 -2.94 22.65 -3.16
CA ALA A 116 -3.04 21.64 -2.09
C ALA A 116 -2.04 21.94 -0.97
N LYS A 117 -2.35 21.56 0.27
CA LYS A 117 -1.43 21.78 1.40
C LYS A 117 -0.42 20.64 1.56
N LYS A 118 -0.85 19.41 1.31
CA LYS A 118 -0.04 18.20 1.48
C LYS A 118 -0.30 17.18 0.36
N VAL A 119 0.66 16.28 0.13
CA VAL A 119 0.57 15.18 -0.83
C VAL A 119 1.01 13.88 -0.16
N LEU A 120 0.21 12.83 -0.30
CA LEU A 120 0.55 11.46 0.07
C LEU A 120 0.66 10.61 -1.19
N ILE A 121 1.85 10.08 -1.47
CA ILE A 121 2.16 9.28 -2.66
C ILE A 121 1.91 7.80 -2.37
N SER A 122 1.12 7.12 -3.21
CA SER A 122 0.79 5.69 -3.12
C SER A 122 1.85 4.76 -3.72
N ALA A 123 3.10 5.15 -3.67
CA ALA A 123 4.24 4.42 -4.22
C ALA A 123 5.52 4.81 -3.46
N PRO A 124 6.63 4.06 -3.59
CA PRO A 124 7.93 4.50 -3.09
C PRO A 124 8.29 5.88 -3.65
N GLY A 125 8.52 6.83 -2.75
CA GLY A 125 8.82 8.23 -3.11
C GLY A 125 10.31 8.50 -3.19
N LYS A 126 10.72 9.45 -4.06
CA LYS A 126 12.10 9.93 -4.12
C LYS A 126 12.20 11.35 -3.59
N ASN A 127 13.17 11.59 -2.70
CA ASN A 127 13.42 12.92 -2.11
C ASN A 127 12.20 13.52 -1.40
N VAL A 128 11.33 12.68 -0.84
CA VAL A 128 10.15 13.07 -0.04
C VAL A 128 10.56 13.43 1.39
N ASP A 129 9.66 14.07 2.15
CA ASP A 129 9.94 14.43 3.54
C ASP A 129 10.07 13.21 4.44
N LEU A 130 9.21 12.21 4.21
CA LEU A 130 9.21 10.95 4.95
C LEU A 130 8.61 9.83 4.10
N THR A 131 9.23 8.65 4.13
CA THR A 131 8.61 7.39 3.72
C THR A 131 7.98 6.75 4.95
N VAL A 132 6.67 6.52 4.92
CA VAL A 132 5.89 6.01 6.05
C VAL A 132 5.44 4.58 5.80
N VAL A 133 5.61 3.74 6.81
CA VAL A 133 4.87 2.49 6.99
C VAL A 133 4.07 2.61 8.28
N TYR A 134 2.75 2.64 8.15
CA TYR A 134 1.86 2.82 9.29
C TYR A 134 2.02 1.68 10.31
N GLY A 135 2.05 2.02 11.59
CA GLY A 135 2.36 1.09 12.68
C GLY A 135 3.86 0.92 12.95
N VAL A 136 4.74 1.30 12.02
CA VAL A 136 6.19 1.15 12.13
C VAL A 136 6.88 2.48 12.47
N ASN A 137 6.64 3.52 11.67
CA ASN A 137 7.28 4.83 11.83
C ASN A 137 6.33 6.02 11.58
N HIS A 138 5.03 5.80 11.62
CA HIS A 138 4.04 6.86 11.41
C HIS A 138 4.05 7.93 12.52
N ASP A 139 4.60 7.59 13.69
CA ASP A 139 4.87 8.49 14.81
C ASP A 139 5.95 9.54 14.51
N LYS A 140 6.73 9.34 13.44
CA LYS A 140 7.72 10.32 12.95
C LYS A 140 7.12 11.36 11.99
N LEU A 141 5.81 11.26 11.70
CA LEU A 141 5.13 12.30 10.92
C LEU A 141 5.07 13.61 11.72
N GLU A 142 5.37 14.71 11.05
CA GLU A 142 5.36 16.05 11.60
C GLU A 142 4.46 16.97 10.78
N ALA A 143 3.97 18.05 11.39
CA ALA A 143 3.14 19.06 10.71
C ALA A 143 3.81 19.65 9.45
N GLY A 144 5.14 19.82 9.51
CA GLY A 144 5.95 20.34 8.40
C GLY A 144 6.16 19.40 7.24
N HIS A 145 5.81 18.12 7.36
CA HIS A 145 5.92 17.17 6.25
C HIS A 145 4.78 17.40 5.25
N THR A 146 5.13 17.85 4.06
CA THR A 146 4.18 18.23 3.01
C THR A 146 4.06 17.19 1.91
N ILE A 147 5.14 16.48 1.58
CA ILE A 147 5.18 15.45 0.55
C ILE A 147 5.70 14.15 1.18
N VAL A 148 4.79 13.20 1.38
CA VAL A 148 5.04 11.94 2.10
C VAL A 148 4.78 10.76 1.17
N SER A 149 5.56 9.70 1.31
CA SER A 149 5.34 8.43 0.60
C SER A 149 4.79 7.38 1.57
N ASN A 150 3.79 6.61 1.11
CA ASN A 150 3.26 5.46 1.84
C ASN A 150 4.03 4.15 1.54
N ALA A 151 5.25 4.25 0.99
CA ALA A 151 6.06 3.11 0.55
C ALA A 151 5.34 2.23 -0.50
N SER A 152 5.69 0.94 -0.59
CA SER A 152 5.01 -0.05 -1.43
C SER A 152 4.14 -0.99 -0.59
N CYS A 153 3.20 -1.71 -1.23
CA CYS A 153 2.41 -2.74 -0.57
C CYS A 153 3.29 -3.83 0.07
N THR A 154 4.33 -4.28 -0.62
CA THR A 154 5.29 -5.27 -0.10
C THR A 154 6.07 -4.74 1.09
N THR A 155 6.52 -3.47 1.06
CA THR A 155 7.21 -2.84 2.21
C THR A 155 6.26 -2.72 3.41
N ASN A 156 4.99 -2.39 3.17
CA ASN A 156 3.96 -2.35 4.23
C ASN A 156 3.72 -3.73 4.86
N CYS A 157 3.84 -4.82 4.10
CA CYS A 157 3.78 -6.16 4.65
C CYS A 157 5.05 -6.53 5.43
N LEU A 158 6.23 -6.28 4.86
CA LEU A 158 7.50 -6.74 5.40
C LEU A 158 7.95 -5.95 6.65
N ALA A 159 7.81 -4.63 6.65
CA ALA A 159 8.39 -3.78 7.70
C ALA A 159 7.80 -4.05 9.10
N PRO A 160 6.49 -4.27 9.31
CA PRO A 160 5.95 -4.67 10.61
C PRO A 160 6.54 -5.97 11.13
N VAL A 161 6.66 -6.98 10.27
CA VAL A 161 7.25 -8.30 10.61
C VAL A 161 8.71 -8.15 10.97
N ALA A 162 9.48 -7.45 10.12
CA ALA A 162 10.91 -7.22 10.33
C ALA A 162 11.17 -6.41 11.62
N LYS A 163 10.34 -5.40 11.93
CA LYS A 163 10.42 -4.62 13.16
C LYS A 163 10.28 -5.51 14.40
N VAL A 164 9.19 -6.27 14.46
CA VAL A 164 8.86 -7.13 15.61
C VAL A 164 9.97 -8.16 15.85
N LEU A 165 10.45 -8.81 14.79
CA LEU A 165 11.48 -9.82 14.88
C LEU A 165 12.84 -9.21 15.21
N ASN A 166 13.20 -8.06 14.64
CA ASN A 166 14.44 -7.39 14.95
C ASN A 166 14.49 -6.89 16.39
N ASP A 167 13.39 -6.34 16.90
CA ASP A 167 13.31 -5.84 18.28
C ASP A 167 13.41 -6.98 19.31
N ALA A 168 12.91 -8.17 19.00
CA ALA A 168 12.83 -9.29 19.93
C ALA A 168 14.05 -10.25 19.88
N ILE A 169 14.50 -10.61 18.69
CA ILE A 169 15.54 -11.63 18.48
C ILE A 169 16.71 -11.16 17.62
N GLY A 170 16.61 -9.93 17.08
CA GLY A 170 17.58 -9.35 16.16
C GLY A 170 17.54 -9.96 14.76
N ILE A 171 17.90 -9.17 13.75
CA ILE A 171 18.13 -9.62 12.38
C ILE A 171 19.56 -9.22 11.99
N GLU A 172 20.40 -10.21 11.74
CA GLU A 172 21.77 -9.96 11.25
C GLU A 172 21.76 -9.74 9.73
N ARG A 173 21.10 -10.62 9.00
CA ARG A 173 20.93 -10.57 7.55
C ARG A 173 19.78 -11.47 7.12
N GLY A 174 19.15 -11.14 6.01
CA GLY A 174 18.06 -11.97 5.48
C GLY A 174 17.75 -11.68 4.00
N LEU A 175 17.10 -12.64 3.39
CA LEU A 175 16.55 -12.54 2.06
C LEU A 175 15.03 -12.68 2.10
N MET A 176 14.35 -11.81 1.36
CA MET A 176 12.90 -11.87 1.20
C MET A 176 12.56 -12.19 -0.25
N THR A 177 11.69 -13.14 -0.45
CA THR A 177 11.02 -13.34 -1.74
C THR A 177 9.56 -12.97 -1.58
N THR A 178 9.06 -12.03 -2.40
CA THR A 178 7.62 -11.84 -2.49
C THR A 178 7.06 -12.67 -3.64
N VAL A 179 6.09 -13.53 -3.33
CA VAL A 179 5.23 -14.18 -4.33
C VAL A 179 4.03 -13.26 -4.50
N HIS A 180 3.98 -12.57 -5.64
CA HIS A 180 3.13 -11.39 -5.80
C HIS A 180 2.13 -11.58 -6.93
N ALA A 181 0.89 -11.21 -6.69
CA ALA A 181 -0.14 -11.10 -7.72
C ALA A 181 0.33 -10.22 -8.89
N TYR A 182 -0.19 -10.48 -10.09
CA TYR A 182 0.10 -9.59 -11.23
C TYR A 182 -0.51 -8.20 -11.03
N THR A 183 0.08 -7.19 -11.64
CA THR A 183 -0.40 -5.81 -11.58
C THR A 183 -0.48 -5.23 -13.00
N ASN A 184 -1.11 -4.06 -13.16
CA ASN A 184 -1.20 -3.36 -14.45
C ASN A 184 0.15 -2.94 -15.05
N ASP A 185 1.25 -3.03 -14.30
CA ASP A 185 2.60 -2.90 -14.82
C ASP A 185 2.94 -4.04 -15.80
N GLN A 186 2.36 -5.23 -15.58
CA GLN A 186 2.57 -6.39 -16.44
C GLN A 186 1.62 -6.35 -17.65
N LYS A 187 1.97 -7.13 -18.68
CA LYS A 187 1.20 -7.22 -19.93
C LYS A 187 0.26 -8.43 -19.91
N ILE A 188 -0.95 -8.26 -20.44
CA ILE A 188 -1.90 -9.38 -20.60
C ILE A 188 -1.33 -10.40 -21.57
N LEU A 189 -0.88 -9.94 -22.74
CA LEU A 189 -0.14 -10.73 -23.74
C LEU A 189 1.25 -10.14 -23.93
N ASP A 190 2.12 -10.84 -24.67
CA ASP A 190 3.50 -10.42 -24.93
C ASP A 190 3.53 -9.02 -25.56
N GLN A 191 4.15 -8.06 -24.88
CA GLN A 191 4.27 -6.67 -25.31
C GLN A 191 5.54 -6.05 -24.74
N ILE A 192 6.08 -5.04 -25.43
CA ILE A 192 7.30 -4.33 -25.00
C ILE A 192 7.18 -3.82 -23.56
N HIS A 193 8.22 -4.13 -22.79
CA HIS A 193 8.42 -3.68 -21.41
C HIS A 193 9.93 -3.57 -21.15
N GLU A 194 10.38 -2.66 -20.29
CA GLU A 194 11.80 -2.49 -19.94
C GLU A 194 12.39 -3.77 -19.30
N ASP A 195 11.63 -4.42 -18.42
CA ASP A 195 11.94 -5.77 -17.94
C ASP A 195 11.37 -6.79 -18.93
N LEU A 196 12.24 -7.51 -19.64
CA LEU A 196 11.83 -8.52 -20.63
C LEU A 196 11.04 -9.69 -20.05
N ARG A 197 11.15 -9.97 -18.76
CA ARG A 197 10.33 -10.96 -18.08
C ARG A 197 8.91 -10.46 -17.86
N ARG A 198 8.72 -9.17 -17.48
CA ARG A 198 7.41 -8.52 -17.37
C ARG A 198 6.75 -8.24 -18.73
N ALA A 199 7.52 -8.35 -19.81
CA ALA A 199 7.01 -8.26 -21.18
C ALA A 199 6.12 -9.46 -21.57
N ARG A 200 6.18 -10.56 -20.81
CA ARG A 200 5.45 -11.80 -21.10
C ARG A 200 4.05 -11.80 -20.46
N ALA A 201 3.18 -12.67 -21.00
CA ALA A 201 1.78 -12.79 -20.59
C ALA A 201 1.64 -13.10 -19.09
N ALA A 202 1.07 -12.14 -18.35
CA ALA A 202 1.00 -12.17 -16.89
C ALA A 202 0.17 -13.33 -16.32
N ALA A 203 -0.97 -13.64 -16.95
CA ALA A 203 -1.90 -14.67 -16.47
C ALA A 203 -1.49 -16.10 -16.85
N MET A 204 -0.34 -16.28 -17.54
CA MET A 204 0.14 -17.59 -18.01
C MET A 204 1.50 -17.96 -17.45
N SER A 205 2.16 -17.06 -16.71
CA SER A 205 3.58 -17.23 -16.38
C SER A 205 3.88 -16.85 -14.94
N MET A 206 4.73 -17.64 -14.29
CA MET A 206 5.47 -17.20 -13.12
C MET A 206 6.66 -16.36 -13.59
N ILE A 207 6.77 -15.12 -13.11
CA ILE A 207 7.73 -14.14 -13.62
C ILE A 207 8.67 -13.69 -12.50
N PRO A 208 9.90 -14.22 -12.41
CA PRO A 208 10.93 -13.69 -11.51
C PRO A 208 11.31 -12.27 -11.96
N THR A 209 11.38 -11.34 -11.03
CA THR A 209 11.71 -9.94 -11.31
C THR A 209 12.31 -9.27 -10.06
N THR A 210 12.77 -8.05 -10.22
CA THR A 210 13.35 -7.28 -9.12
C THR A 210 12.27 -6.63 -8.25
N THR A 211 12.62 -6.39 -6.98
CA THR A 211 11.87 -5.53 -6.07
C THR A 211 12.81 -4.72 -5.21
N GLY A 212 12.47 -3.45 -4.95
CA GLY A 212 13.18 -2.61 -3.99
C GLY A 212 12.62 -2.73 -2.56
N ALA A 213 11.57 -3.51 -2.35
CA ALA A 213 10.80 -3.49 -1.11
C ALA A 213 11.60 -3.90 0.13
N ALA A 214 12.47 -4.90 0.02
CA ALA A 214 13.32 -5.34 1.13
C ALA A 214 14.37 -4.28 1.51
N ARG A 215 14.99 -3.64 0.52
CA ARG A 215 15.94 -2.55 0.76
C ARG A 215 15.25 -1.30 1.31
N ALA A 216 14.02 -1.02 0.87
CA ALA A 216 13.22 0.11 1.36
C ALA A 216 12.84 -0.02 2.85
N VAL A 217 12.86 -1.23 3.43
CA VAL A 217 12.71 -1.39 4.89
C VAL A 217 13.79 -0.60 5.65
N GLY A 218 15.01 -0.51 5.14
CA GLY A 218 16.07 0.29 5.74
C GLY A 218 15.85 1.82 5.71
N GLU A 219 14.86 2.31 4.96
CA GLU A 219 14.44 3.72 4.99
C GLU A 219 13.52 4.02 6.18
N VAL A 220 12.67 3.05 6.55
CA VAL A 220 11.71 3.18 7.66
C VAL A 220 12.26 2.63 8.98
N LEU A 221 13.17 1.66 8.91
CA LEU A 221 13.90 1.03 10.03
C LEU A 221 15.41 1.13 9.75
N PRO A 222 16.06 2.25 10.10
CA PRO A 222 17.48 2.49 9.79
C PRO A 222 18.43 1.41 10.31
N GLU A 223 18.10 0.74 11.43
CA GLU A 223 18.86 -0.37 12.03
C GLU A 223 18.91 -1.64 11.15
N LEU A 224 18.00 -1.75 10.19
CA LEU A 224 17.96 -2.84 9.20
C LEU A 224 18.59 -2.46 7.85
N LYS A 225 19.13 -1.24 7.73
CA LYS A 225 19.76 -0.79 6.47
C LYS A 225 20.92 -1.70 6.08
N GLY A 226 20.84 -2.27 4.88
CA GLY A 226 21.85 -3.18 4.32
C GLY A 226 21.78 -4.62 4.85
N LYS A 227 20.87 -4.94 5.78
CA LYS A 227 20.69 -6.29 6.31
C LYS A 227 19.68 -7.13 5.53
N LEU A 228 18.77 -6.51 4.82
CA LEU A 228 17.72 -7.18 4.03
C LEU A 228 17.86 -6.85 2.55
N ASP A 229 17.75 -7.87 1.71
CA ASP A 229 17.58 -7.75 0.26
C ASP A 229 16.53 -8.77 -0.20
N GLY A 230 16.14 -8.72 -1.48
CA GLY A 230 15.13 -9.66 -1.97
C GLY A 230 14.79 -9.53 -3.44
N SER A 231 13.87 -10.40 -3.84
CA SER A 231 13.36 -10.50 -5.20
C SER A 231 11.85 -10.70 -5.19
N ALA A 232 11.22 -10.61 -6.36
CA ALA A 232 9.81 -10.88 -6.56
C ALA A 232 9.60 -12.00 -7.56
N ILE A 233 8.58 -12.81 -7.33
CA ILE A 233 8.03 -13.75 -8.31
C ILE A 233 6.58 -13.35 -8.53
N ARG A 234 6.25 -12.83 -9.72
CA ARG A 234 4.86 -12.58 -10.11
C ARG A 234 4.19 -13.88 -10.49
N VAL A 235 2.97 -14.07 -10.01
CA VAL A 235 2.20 -15.30 -10.24
C VAL A 235 0.85 -14.99 -10.88
N PRO A 236 0.21 -15.98 -11.57
CA PRO A 236 -1.06 -15.78 -12.29
C PRO A 236 -2.29 -15.69 -11.37
N VAL A 237 -2.26 -14.81 -10.36
CA VAL A 237 -3.41 -14.49 -9.50
C VAL A 237 -3.64 -12.99 -9.51
N PRO A 238 -4.90 -12.52 -9.43
CA PRO A 238 -5.22 -11.10 -9.57
C PRO A 238 -4.91 -10.29 -8.32
N ASP A 239 -4.92 -10.91 -7.14
CA ASP A 239 -4.70 -10.29 -5.84
C ASP A 239 -4.38 -11.34 -4.79
N GLY A 240 -3.90 -10.92 -3.61
CA GLY A 240 -3.42 -11.83 -2.56
C GLY A 240 -1.98 -12.27 -2.81
N SER A 241 -1.06 -11.59 -2.15
CA SER A 241 0.39 -11.77 -2.25
C SER A 241 0.95 -12.24 -0.91
N LEU A 242 2.18 -12.76 -0.91
CA LEU A 242 2.90 -13.08 0.32
C LEU A 242 4.36 -12.63 0.26
N ILE A 243 4.94 -12.42 1.42
CA ILE A 243 6.39 -12.40 1.63
C ILE A 243 6.84 -13.71 2.27
N ASP A 244 7.98 -14.22 1.82
CA ASP A 244 8.74 -15.31 2.42
C ASP A 244 10.08 -14.70 2.87
N LEU A 245 10.22 -14.47 4.18
CA LEU A 245 11.40 -13.89 4.79
C LEU A 245 12.22 -14.97 5.45
N THR A 246 13.44 -15.20 4.97
CA THR A 246 14.42 -16.06 5.62
C THR A 246 15.59 -15.23 6.13
N PHE A 247 15.92 -15.35 7.41
CA PHE A 247 16.97 -14.54 8.05
C PHE A 247 17.75 -15.28 9.13
N THR A 248 18.94 -14.76 9.43
CA THR A 248 19.77 -15.17 10.57
C THR A 248 19.41 -14.28 11.76
N PRO A 249 18.90 -14.83 12.88
CA PRO A 249 18.66 -14.08 14.10
C PRO A 249 19.98 -13.79 14.84
N SER A 250 20.02 -12.76 15.68
CA SER A 250 21.22 -12.42 16.48
C SER A 250 21.39 -13.30 17.72
N ARG A 251 20.41 -14.12 18.05
CA ARG A 251 20.46 -15.15 19.09
C ARG A 251 19.65 -16.37 18.68
N ASP A 252 19.90 -17.49 19.30
CA ASP A 252 19.12 -18.70 19.06
C ASP A 252 17.65 -18.49 19.45
N THR A 253 16.75 -19.09 18.68
CA THR A 253 15.28 -19.00 18.86
C THR A 253 14.60 -20.31 18.46
N THR A 254 13.29 -20.39 18.69
CA THR A 254 12.45 -21.54 18.31
C THR A 254 11.23 -21.06 17.51
N LYS A 255 10.58 -21.99 16.80
CA LYS A 255 9.31 -21.73 16.07
C LYS A 255 8.25 -21.16 17.02
N GLU A 256 8.11 -21.75 18.19
CA GLU A 256 7.13 -21.38 19.21
C GLU A 256 7.38 -19.95 19.71
N GLU A 257 8.63 -19.59 19.96
CA GLU A 257 8.99 -18.24 20.38
C GLU A 257 8.71 -17.21 19.28
N VAL A 258 9.10 -17.47 18.02
CA VAL A 258 8.83 -16.60 16.88
C VAL A 258 7.35 -16.36 16.72
N ASN A 259 6.54 -17.41 16.76
CA ASN A 259 5.09 -17.32 16.65
C ASN A 259 4.45 -16.56 17.83
N ALA A 260 4.92 -16.79 19.05
CA ALA A 260 4.42 -16.08 20.23
C ALA A 260 4.71 -14.57 20.15
N ILE A 261 5.91 -14.17 19.72
CA ILE A 261 6.31 -12.77 19.54
C ILE A 261 5.39 -12.09 18.50
N LEU A 262 5.21 -12.70 17.34
CA LEU A 262 4.39 -12.14 16.25
C LEU A 262 2.91 -12.07 16.65
N LYS A 263 2.38 -13.09 17.34
CA LYS A 263 1.01 -13.10 17.85
C LYS A 263 0.79 -11.96 18.86
N ALA A 264 1.66 -11.80 19.84
CA ALA A 264 1.55 -10.74 20.83
C ALA A 264 1.56 -9.34 20.18
N ALA A 265 2.40 -9.13 19.16
CA ALA A 265 2.48 -7.88 18.43
C ALA A 265 1.21 -7.59 17.59
N SER A 266 0.50 -8.62 17.13
CA SER A 266 -0.78 -8.45 16.40
C SER A 266 -1.94 -8.07 17.31
N GLU A 267 -1.89 -8.44 18.58
CA GLU A 267 -2.97 -8.24 19.55
C GLU A 267 -2.90 -6.90 20.27
N SER A 268 -1.74 -6.26 20.31
CA SER A 268 -1.51 -5.04 21.11
C SER A 268 -0.51 -4.07 20.48
N GLY A 269 -0.47 -2.84 21.01
CA GLY A 269 0.47 -1.80 20.59
C GLY A 269 0.17 -1.19 19.21
N PRO A 270 1.16 -0.57 18.56
CA PRO A 270 0.97 0.20 17.32
C PRO A 270 0.65 -0.66 16.10
N LEU A 271 0.86 -1.98 16.18
CA LEU A 271 0.58 -2.91 15.09
C LEU A 271 -0.79 -3.57 15.18
N LYS A 272 -1.55 -3.33 16.26
CA LYS A 272 -2.94 -3.82 16.37
C LYS A 272 -3.79 -3.26 15.23
N GLY A 273 -4.43 -4.15 14.45
CA GLY A 273 -5.20 -3.79 13.25
C GLY A 273 -4.35 -3.58 11.99
N VAL A 274 -3.01 -3.59 12.11
CA VAL A 274 -2.05 -3.50 11.01
C VAL A 274 -1.41 -4.86 10.72
N LEU A 275 -1.01 -5.56 11.76
CA LEU A 275 -0.48 -6.93 11.72
C LEU A 275 -1.57 -7.89 12.22
N TYR A 276 -1.87 -8.91 11.42
CA TYR A 276 -2.76 -10.02 11.81
C TYR A 276 -1.94 -11.29 11.98
N TYR A 277 -2.52 -12.26 12.67
CA TYR A 277 -1.92 -13.56 12.92
C TYR A 277 -2.94 -14.65 12.63
N SER A 278 -2.56 -15.67 11.85
CA SER A 278 -3.40 -16.81 11.53
C SER A 278 -2.68 -18.13 11.86
N ASP A 279 -3.42 -19.08 12.34
CA ASP A 279 -3.06 -20.49 12.52
C ASP A 279 -3.91 -21.41 11.60
N GLU A 280 -4.57 -20.80 10.61
CA GLU A 280 -5.34 -21.50 9.58
C GLU A 280 -4.54 -21.69 8.31
N PRO A 281 -4.78 -22.76 7.51
CA PRO A 281 -4.07 -23.04 6.27
C PRO A 281 -4.58 -22.16 5.11
N LEU A 282 -4.19 -20.87 5.13
CA LEU A 282 -4.64 -19.86 4.19
C LEU A 282 -4.01 -20.02 2.80
N VAL A 283 -4.74 -19.58 1.78
CA VAL A 283 -4.27 -19.39 0.41
C VAL A 283 -4.60 -17.96 -0.07
N SER A 284 -4.07 -17.54 -1.21
CA SER A 284 -4.16 -16.17 -1.69
C SER A 284 -5.58 -15.59 -1.75
N ILE A 285 -6.59 -16.40 -2.10
CA ILE A 285 -7.97 -15.92 -2.20
C ILE A 285 -8.58 -15.55 -0.84
N ASP A 286 -8.13 -16.17 0.25
CA ASP A 286 -8.60 -15.91 1.61
C ASP A 286 -8.13 -14.54 2.12
N ILE A 287 -7.11 -13.96 1.48
CA ILE A 287 -6.51 -12.69 1.85
C ILE A 287 -7.20 -11.51 1.13
N VAL A 288 -7.89 -11.78 0.04
CA VAL A 288 -8.57 -10.74 -0.74
C VAL A 288 -9.57 -9.97 0.14
N HIS A 289 -9.48 -8.65 0.09
CA HIS A 289 -10.27 -7.71 0.88
C HIS A 289 -9.95 -7.70 2.40
N THR A 290 -8.79 -8.24 2.78
CA THR A 290 -8.28 -8.13 4.15
C THR A 290 -7.64 -6.76 4.37
N PRO A 291 -8.05 -5.96 5.38
CA PRO A 291 -7.54 -4.61 5.57
C PRO A 291 -6.16 -4.55 6.24
N ALA A 292 -5.62 -5.66 6.75
CA ALA A 292 -4.30 -5.71 7.36
C ALA A 292 -3.18 -5.44 6.34
N SER A 293 -2.09 -4.85 6.81
CA SER A 293 -0.85 -4.74 6.02
C SER A 293 -0.16 -6.08 5.84
N SER A 294 -0.30 -6.96 6.84
CA SER A 294 0.47 -8.20 6.95
C SER A 294 -0.31 -9.18 7.81
N THR A 295 -0.50 -10.41 7.33
CA THR A 295 -1.15 -11.51 8.07
C THR A 295 -0.16 -12.65 8.18
N ILE A 296 0.38 -12.87 9.39
CA ILE A 296 1.33 -13.95 9.65
C ILE A 296 0.68 -15.30 9.42
N ASP A 297 1.34 -16.14 8.64
CA ASP A 297 1.03 -17.56 8.49
C ASP A 297 1.89 -18.36 9.48
N SER A 298 1.35 -18.68 10.64
CA SER A 298 2.12 -19.35 11.70
C SER A 298 2.45 -20.81 11.38
N LEU A 299 1.70 -21.43 10.47
CA LEU A 299 1.94 -22.80 10.05
C LEU A 299 3.23 -22.89 9.24
N GLU A 300 3.54 -21.86 8.46
CA GLU A 300 4.70 -21.74 7.59
C GLU A 300 5.97 -21.22 8.31
N THR A 301 5.90 -20.89 9.60
CA THR A 301 7.09 -20.55 10.39
C THR A 301 7.99 -21.77 10.54
N ALA A 302 9.28 -21.62 10.22
CA ALA A 302 10.29 -22.67 10.40
C ALA A 302 11.55 -22.08 11.05
N VAL A 303 12.19 -22.88 11.92
CA VAL A 303 13.46 -22.54 12.53
C VAL A 303 14.39 -23.75 12.41
N MET A 304 15.59 -23.55 11.85
CA MET A 304 16.62 -24.57 11.71
C MET A 304 17.76 -24.27 12.68
N ASP A 305 18.05 -25.25 13.55
CA ASP A 305 19.15 -25.21 14.54
C ASP A 305 19.19 -23.91 15.40
N GLY A 306 18.02 -23.30 15.62
CA GLY A 306 17.89 -22.03 16.32
C GLY A 306 18.45 -20.81 15.58
N LYS A 307 19.08 -20.98 14.40
CA LYS A 307 19.94 -19.99 13.74
C LYS A 307 19.49 -19.54 12.36
N LEU A 308 18.53 -20.21 11.77
CA LEU A 308 17.93 -19.81 10.51
C LEU A 308 16.41 -19.81 10.66
N VAL A 309 15.81 -18.65 10.53
CA VAL A 309 14.37 -18.42 10.72
C VAL A 309 13.72 -18.13 9.37
N ARG A 310 12.62 -18.79 9.08
CA ARG A 310 11.72 -18.48 7.97
C ARG A 310 10.36 -18.06 8.51
N VAL A 311 9.81 -16.95 8.01
CA VAL A 311 8.47 -16.46 8.31
C VAL A 311 7.77 -16.11 7.01
N VAL A 312 6.52 -16.54 6.87
CA VAL A 312 5.63 -16.19 5.76
C VAL A 312 4.56 -15.23 6.28
N SER A 313 4.27 -14.21 5.50
CA SER A 313 3.16 -13.31 5.79
C SER A 313 2.42 -12.93 4.52
N TRP A 314 1.09 -13.00 4.59
CA TRP A 314 0.16 -12.66 3.52
C TRP A 314 -0.22 -11.19 3.54
N TYR A 315 -0.58 -10.64 2.38
CA TYR A 315 -1.14 -9.31 2.27
C TYR A 315 -2.02 -9.15 1.03
N ASP A 316 -3.12 -8.43 1.19
CA ASP A 316 -3.85 -7.90 0.05
C ASP A 316 -3.10 -6.69 -0.48
N ASN A 317 -2.47 -6.86 -1.65
CA ASN A 317 -1.60 -5.82 -2.24
C ASN A 317 -2.38 -4.60 -2.75
N GLU A 318 -3.70 -4.66 -2.81
CA GLU A 318 -4.59 -3.57 -3.20
C GLU A 318 -5.36 -3.00 -2.01
N TRP A 319 -6.18 -3.81 -1.32
CA TRP A 319 -7.07 -3.36 -0.23
C TRP A 319 -6.32 -3.03 1.05
N GLY A 320 -5.43 -3.92 1.50
CA GLY A 320 -4.60 -3.67 2.67
C GLY A 320 -3.78 -2.39 2.52
N PHE A 321 -3.15 -2.21 1.36
CA PHE A 321 -2.40 -0.99 1.04
C PHE A 321 -3.29 0.26 0.98
N SER A 322 -4.49 0.16 0.39
CA SER A 322 -5.44 1.28 0.32
C SER A 322 -5.92 1.72 1.71
N ASN A 323 -6.12 0.77 2.64
CA ASN A 323 -6.40 1.10 4.04
C ASN A 323 -5.24 1.84 4.71
N ARG A 324 -4.00 1.46 4.44
CA ARG A 324 -2.82 2.20 4.95
C ARG A 324 -2.69 3.59 4.37
N MET A 325 -3.07 3.80 3.11
CA MET A 325 -3.19 5.15 2.55
C MET A 325 -4.16 6.01 3.37
N VAL A 326 -5.31 5.47 3.75
CA VAL A 326 -6.32 6.19 4.57
C VAL A 326 -5.78 6.47 5.97
N ASP A 327 -5.12 5.51 6.63
CA ASP A 327 -4.55 5.71 7.98
C ASP A 327 -3.46 6.78 7.99
N THR A 328 -2.55 6.73 7.03
CA THR A 328 -1.48 7.72 6.89
C THR A 328 -2.05 9.10 6.56
N ALA A 329 -3.02 9.18 5.64
CA ALA A 329 -3.73 10.42 5.30
C ALA A 329 -4.46 11.01 6.52
N SER A 330 -5.16 10.18 7.30
CA SER A 330 -5.84 10.61 8.53
C SER A 330 -4.87 11.13 9.59
N THR A 331 -3.67 10.53 9.67
CA THR A 331 -2.61 11.02 10.57
C THR A 331 -2.06 12.36 10.10
N MET A 332 -1.76 12.50 8.79
CA MET A 332 -1.32 13.77 8.20
C MET A 332 -2.36 14.89 8.39
N ALA A 333 -3.65 14.54 8.30
CA ALA A 333 -4.76 15.47 8.51
C ALA A 333 -4.85 15.99 9.95
N LYS A 334 -4.57 15.16 10.94
CA LYS A 334 -4.57 15.53 12.37
C LYS A 334 -3.40 16.44 12.77
N LEU A 335 -2.33 16.41 12.01
CA LEU A 335 -1.14 17.21 12.25
C LEU A 335 -1.22 18.63 11.65
N GLY A 336 -2.28 18.93 10.87
CA GLY A 336 -2.56 20.26 10.28
C GLY A 336 -2.07 20.40 8.88
#